data_74d1b71f1decbf56378ef8bacbe295b1
#
_entry.id   74d1b71f1decbf56378ef8bacbe295b1
#
_cell.length_a   1.000
_cell.length_b   1.000
_cell.length_c   1.000
_cell.angle_alpha   90.00
_cell.angle_beta   90.00
_cell.angle_gamma   90.00
#
_symmetry.space_group_name_H-M   'P 1'
#
loop_
_entity.id
_entity.type
_entity.pdbx_description
1 polymer ?
#
loop_
_entity_poly.entity_id
_entity_poly.type
_entity_poly.pdbx_seq_one_letter_code
_entity_poly.pdbx_strand_id
1 'polypeptide(L)'
;MISNKIVPCKWAGQDTHLRADGHSTAMRKADGTVGSWTHAGEATQSHRIPDSVIRIGRHKGRGIEVEHPAVFPMALAEHVMAAFTDDGDICFEPFGGSGTSIVAAERLGRRCRAIDIAPEYVDVALRRFRQLFPTVPVTRDGDGRSFNELAAARP
;
A
#
# COMPACT_ATOMS: atom_id res chain seq x y z
N MET A 1 -0.50 -20.08 -7.84
CA MET A 1 0.37 -19.25 -8.71
C MET A 1 0.08 -17.82 -8.34
N ILE A 2 1.00 -17.10 -7.70
CA ILE A 2 0.81 -15.68 -7.33
C ILE A 2 1.02 -14.89 -8.62
N SER A 3 -0.05 -14.37 -9.22
CA SER A 3 0.08 -13.49 -10.36
C SER A 3 0.27 -12.05 -9.85
N ASN A 4 1.32 -11.38 -10.29
CA ASN A 4 1.45 -9.94 -10.08
C ASN A 4 0.27 -9.22 -10.73
N LYS A 5 -0.46 -8.46 -9.95
CA LYS A 5 -1.56 -7.65 -10.47
C LYS A 5 -1.02 -6.39 -11.10
N ILE A 6 -1.71 -5.97 -12.15
CA ILE A 6 -1.40 -4.69 -12.79
C ILE A 6 -1.80 -3.54 -11.87
N VAL A 7 -0.97 -2.51 -11.82
CA VAL A 7 -1.22 -1.28 -11.03
C VAL A 7 -1.52 -0.11 -11.96
N PRO A 8 -2.26 0.92 -11.50
CA PRO A 8 -2.51 2.11 -12.31
C PRO A 8 -1.21 2.76 -12.80
N CYS A 9 -1.16 3.11 -14.05
CA CYS A 9 -0.02 3.81 -14.65
C CYS A 9 -0.22 5.32 -14.52
N LYS A 10 0.71 6.03 -13.86
CA LYS A 10 0.65 7.49 -13.70
C LYS A 10 0.74 8.27 -15.03
N TRP A 11 1.17 7.59 -16.10
CA TRP A 11 1.30 8.16 -17.44
C TRP A 11 0.16 7.72 -18.37
N ALA A 12 -0.92 7.14 -17.81
CA ALA A 12 -2.05 6.66 -18.59
C ALA A 12 -2.60 7.79 -19.50
N GLY A 13 -2.85 7.44 -20.75
CA GLY A 13 -3.35 8.39 -21.74
C GLY A 13 -2.33 9.39 -22.28
N GLN A 14 -1.07 9.35 -21.80
CA GLN A 14 0.00 10.20 -22.31
C GLN A 14 0.89 9.42 -23.26
N ASP A 15 1.29 10.04 -24.36
CA ASP A 15 2.34 9.50 -25.23
C ASP A 15 3.70 9.88 -24.65
N THR A 16 4.35 8.91 -23.97
CA THR A 16 5.67 9.10 -23.39
C THR A 16 6.82 8.87 -24.37
N HIS A 17 6.50 8.48 -25.62
CA HIS A 17 7.48 8.18 -26.67
C HIS A 17 7.69 9.34 -27.64
N LEU A 18 6.84 10.36 -27.59
CA LEU A 18 7.01 11.59 -28.35
C LEU A 18 7.78 12.63 -27.51
N ARG A 19 8.75 13.27 -28.16
CA ARG A 19 9.38 14.46 -27.60
C ARG A 19 8.48 15.69 -27.82
N ALA A 20 8.75 16.77 -27.09
CA ALA A 20 8.05 18.04 -27.24
C ALA A 20 8.12 18.62 -28.67
N ASP A 21 9.10 18.18 -29.47
CA ASP A 21 9.28 18.55 -30.90
C ASP A 21 8.51 17.63 -31.86
N GLY A 22 7.70 16.68 -31.34
CA GLY A 22 6.91 15.76 -32.15
C GLY A 22 7.69 14.56 -32.72
N HIS A 23 8.97 14.42 -32.37
CA HIS A 23 9.77 13.28 -32.79
C HIS A 23 9.67 12.13 -31.81
N SER A 24 9.47 10.89 -32.30
CA SER A 24 9.49 9.70 -31.45
C SER A 24 10.88 9.45 -30.88
N THR A 25 10.95 8.97 -29.63
CA THR A 25 12.21 8.50 -29.05
C THR A 25 12.68 7.27 -29.84
N ALA A 26 13.86 7.35 -30.42
CA ALA A 26 14.42 6.28 -31.23
C ALA A 26 14.97 5.15 -30.37
N MET A 27 14.70 3.91 -30.75
CA MET A 27 15.30 2.71 -30.19
C MET A 27 16.46 2.26 -31.06
N ARG A 28 17.64 2.03 -30.48
CA ARG A 28 18.79 1.49 -31.19
C ARG A 28 18.63 -0.03 -31.33
N LYS A 29 18.62 -0.54 -32.56
CA LYS A 29 18.57 -1.98 -32.85
C LYS A 29 19.94 -2.63 -32.62
N ALA A 30 19.95 -3.98 -32.56
CA ALA A 30 21.19 -4.76 -32.37
C ALA A 30 22.23 -4.55 -33.48
N ASP A 31 21.80 -4.18 -34.69
CA ASP A 31 22.64 -3.88 -35.86
C ASP A 31 23.19 -2.42 -35.84
N GLY A 32 22.90 -1.66 -34.78
CA GLY A 32 23.32 -0.26 -34.64
C GLY A 32 22.44 0.75 -35.37
N THR A 33 21.45 0.33 -36.15
CA THR A 33 20.50 1.22 -36.80
C THR A 33 19.49 1.79 -35.79
N VAL A 34 18.91 2.95 -36.14
CA VAL A 34 17.91 3.62 -35.33
C VAL A 34 16.53 3.31 -35.89
N GLY A 35 15.67 2.69 -35.08
CA GLY A 35 14.28 2.40 -35.43
C GLY A 35 13.30 3.19 -34.56
N SER A 36 12.08 3.40 -35.05
CA SER A 36 11.00 3.94 -34.22
C SER A 36 10.45 2.86 -33.29
N TRP A 37 9.88 3.29 -32.15
CA TRP A 37 9.13 2.39 -31.28
C TRP A 37 7.92 1.82 -32.01
N THR A 38 7.60 0.55 -31.71
CA THR A 38 6.48 -0.17 -32.33
C THR A 38 5.12 0.50 -32.07
N HIS A 39 5.01 1.27 -30.99
CA HIS A 39 3.79 1.94 -30.52
C HIS A 39 3.96 3.47 -30.41
N ALA A 40 4.81 4.06 -31.27
CA ALA A 40 4.98 5.51 -31.28
C ALA A 40 3.66 6.19 -31.68
N GLY A 41 3.21 7.15 -30.86
CA GLY A 41 1.93 7.84 -31.06
C GLY A 41 0.73 7.18 -30.38
N GLU A 42 0.89 6.01 -29.77
CA GLU A 42 -0.18 5.38 -28.99
C GLU A 42 -0.19 5.88 -27.53
N ALA A 43 -1.38 6.07 -27.01
CA ALA A 43 -1.56 6.46 -25.61
C ALA A 43 -1.04 5.35 -24.66
N THR A 44 -0.35 5.76 -23.62
CA THR A 44 0.12 4.82 -22.59
C THR A 44 -1.06 4.12 -21.94
N GLN A 45 -0.99 2.80 -21.82
CA GLN A 45 -2.01 1.96 -21.16
C GLN A 45 -2.28 2.42 -19.73
N SER A 46 -3.51 2.21 -19.27
CA SER A 46 -3.96 2.65 -17.94
C SER A 46 -3.30 1.91 -16.78
N HIS A 47 -2.81 0.69 -17.03
CA HIS A 47 -2.23 -0.17 -16.01
C HIS A 47 -0.88 -0.75 -16.47
N ARG A 48 -0.02 -1.07 -15.53
CA ARG A 48 1.28 -1.68 -15.77
C ARG A 48 1.57 -2.78 -14.76
N ILE A 49 2.48 -3.69 -15.10
CA ILE A 49 3.04 -4.63 -14.13
C ILE A 49 3.89 -3.84 -13.11
N PRO A 50 3.75 -4.10 -11.81
CA PRO A 50 4.57 -3.45 -10.79
C PRO A 50 6.07 -3.67 -11.03
N ASP A 51 6.88 -2.67 -10.73
CA ASP A 51 8.33 -2.80 -10.78
C ASP A 51 8.82 -3.78 -9.70
N SER A 52 9.86 -4.55 -9.99
CA SER A 52 10.54 -5.39 -9.00
C SER A 52 11.32 -4.58 -7.95
N VAL A 53 11.57 -3.30 -8.23
CA VAL A 53 12.23 -2.36 -7.32
C VAL A 53 11.21 -1.34 -6.82
N ILE A 54 10.86 -1.44 -5.54
CA ILE A 54 9.92 -0.53 -4.90
C ILE A 54 10.71 0.67 -4.35
N ARG A 55 10.46 1.86 -4.89
CA ARG A 55 11.08 3.11 -4.45
C ARG A 55 10.10 3.92 -3.62
N ILE A 56 10.28 3.93 -2.32
CA ILE A 56 9.45 4.66 -1.36
C ILE A 56 10.31 5.63 -0.58
N GLY A 57 9.90 6.89 -0.55
CA GLY A 57 10.57 7.91 0.26
C GLY A 57 10.46 7.59 1.76
N ARG A 58 11.54 7.87 2.50
CA ARG A 58 11.54 7.72 3.96
C ARG A 58 10.46 8.63 4.57
N HIS A 59 9.46 8.04 5.17
CA HIS A 59 8.42 8.77 5.87
C HIS A 59 8.92 9.14 7.28
N LYS A 60 9.20 10.42 7.51
CA LYS A 60 9.18 10.93 8.87
C LYS A 60 7.72 11.09 9.24
N GLY A 61 7.23 10.28 10.19
CA GLY A 61 5.84 10.34 10.65
C GLY A 61 5.49 11.75 11.13
N ARG A 62 4.92 12.58 10.25
CA ARG A 62 4.39 13.87 10.64
C ARG A 62 3.02 13.63 11.26
N GLY A 63 2.92 13.85 12.56
CA GLY A 63 1.63 13.96 13.23
C GLY A 63 1.02 12.69 13.82
N ILE A 64 1.69 11.54 13.77
CA ILE A 64 1.27 10.34 14.50
C ILE A 64 2.43 9.98 15.43
N GLU A 65 2.30 10.30 16.70
CA GLU A 65 3.17 9.76 17.75
C GLU A 65 2.89 8.27 17.88
N VAL A 66 3.69 7.47 17.20
CA VAL A 66 3.64 6.02 17.36
C VAL A 66 4.82 5.64 18.22
N GLU A 67 4.57 5.23 19.45
CA GLU A 67 5.55 4.65 20.35
C GLU A 67 5.94 3.24 19.88
N HIS A 68 6.60 3.17 18.74
CA HIS A 68 7.12 1.92 18.20
C HIS A 68 8.48 2.17 17.52
N PRO A 69 9.53 1.43 17.87
CA PRO A 69 10.89 1.67 17.39
C PRO A 69 11.08 1.43 15.89
N ALA A 70 10.25 0.63 15.26
CA ALA A 70 10.40 0.23 13.87
C ALA A 70 9.08 0.31 13.09
N VAL A 71 8.73 1.50 12.61
CA VAL A 71 7.55 1.70 11.74
C VAL A 71 8.01 1.76 10.28
N PHE A 72 7.54 0.83 9.46
CA PHE A 72 7.79 0.89 8.02
C PHE A 72 6.76 1.79 7.29
N PRO A 73 7.11 2.34 6.11
CA PRO A 73 6.23 3.26 5.40
C PRO A 73 4.90 2.62 5.00
N MET A 74 3.79 3.32 5.23
CA MET A 74 2.44 2.90 4.82
C MET A 74 2.39 2.55 3.33
N ALA A 75 3.01 3.37 2.48
CA ALA A 75 3.06 3.16 1.04
C ALA A 75 3.70 1.82 0.63
N LEU A 76 4.57 1.22 1.47
CA LEU A 76 5.12 -0.11 1.22
C LEU A 76 4.05 -1.18 1.39
N ALA A 77 3.31 -1.14 2.51
CA ALA A 77 2.22 -2.07 2.75
C ALA A 77 1.13 -1.97 1.68
N GLU A 78 0.70 -0.75 1.37
CA GLU A 78 -0.30 -0.48 0.34
C GLU A 78 0.15 -1.00 -1.03
N HIS A 79 1.40 -0.75 -1.42
CA HIS A 79 1.93 -1.22 -2.70
C HIS A 79 1.94 -2.75 -2.81
N VAL A 80 2.44 -3.43 -1.77
CA VAL A 80 2.50 -4.90 -1.75
C VAL A 80 1.09 -5.50 -1.74
N MET A 81 0.19 -5.00 -0.89
CA MET A 81 -1.18 -5.49 -0.84
C MET A 81 -1.91 -5.30 -2.16
N ALA A 82 -1.82 -4.11 -2.77
CA ALA A 82 -2.46 -3.84 -4.06
C ALA A 82 -1.93 -4.72 -5.19
N ALA A 83 -0.65 -5.12 -5.14
CA ALA A 83 -0.03 -5.97 -6.16
C ALA A 83 -0.42 -7.45 -6.05
N PHE A 84 -0.80 -7.94 -4.85
CA PHE A 84 -0.97 -9.36 -4.60
C PHE A 84 -2.36 -9.76 -4.08
N THR A 85 -3.25 -8.79 -3.82
CA THR A 85 -4.60 -9.05 -3.28
C THR A 85 -5.68 -8.28 -4.02
N ASP A 86 -6.92 -8.77 -3.94
CA ASP A 86 -8.14 -8.10 -4.40
C ASP A 86 -8.94 -7.51 -3.22
N ASP A 87 -9.96 -6.72 -3.53
CA ASP A 87 -10.91 -6.21 -2.53
C ASP A 87 -11.58 -7.37 -1.80
N GLY A 88 -11.65 -7.26 -0.47
CA GLY A 88 -12.21 -8.29 0.40
C GLY A 88 -11.28 -9.46 0.72
N ASP A 89 -10.10 -9.54 0.11
CA ASP A 89 -9.12 -10.59 0.42
C ASP A 89 -8.59 -10.46 1.85
N ILE A 90 -8.11 -11.59 2.39
CA ILE A 90 -7.54 -11.67 3.72
C ILE A 90 -6.02 -11.57 3.65
N CYS A 91 -5.47 -10.58 4.36
CA CYS A 91 -4.03 -10.45 4.61
C CYS A 91 -3.72 -10.96 6.02
N PHE A 92 -2.74 -11.83 6.15
CA PHE A 92 -2.26 -12.30 7.44
C PHE A 92 -0.94 -11.61 7.82
N GLU A 93 -0.90 -11.01 9.01
CA GLU A 93 0.25 -10.30 9.55
C GLU A 93 0.65 -10.91 10.90
N PRO A 94 1.71 -11.74 10.94
CA PRO A 94 2.13 -12.43 12.14
C PRO A 94 2.90 -11.56 13.16
N PHE A 95 3.26 -10.31 12.77
CA PHE A 95 4.02 -9.36 13.59
C PHE A 95 3.38 -7.98 13.49
N GLY A 96 2.19 -7.81 14.09
CA GLY A 96 1.32 -6.66 13.93
C GLY A 96 1.96 -5.31 14.26
N GLY A 97 2.79 -5.26 15.29
CA GLY A 97 3.53 -4.07 15.71
C GLY A 97 2.65 -2.83 15.84
N SER A 98 3.03 -1.75 15.18
CA SER A 98 2.27 -0.49 15.17
C SER A 98 1.00 -0.51 14.30
N GLY A 99 0.61 -1.67 13.74
CA GLY A 99 -0.61 -1.83 12.94
C GLY A 99 -0.56 -1.24 11.53
N THR A 100 0.62 -1.05 10.94
CA THR A 100 0.73 -0.48 9.59
C THR A 100 -0.01 -1.33 8.55
N SER A 101 0.12 -2.65 8.60
CA SER A 101 -0.59 -3.58 7.71
C SER A 101 -2.10 -3.55 7.92
N ILE A 102 -2.57 -3.37 9.16
CA ILE A 102 -4.01 -3.25 9.48
C ILE A 102 -4.60 -1.99 8.82
N VAL A 103 -3.92 -0.86 8.99
CA VAL A 103 -4.34 0.43 8.39
C VAL A 103 -4.29 0.38 6.86
N ALA A 104 -3.26 -0.24 6.28
CA ALA A 104 -3.15 -0.37 4.82
C ALA A 104 -4.28 -1.25 4.26
N ALA A 105 -4.60 -2.35 4.92
CA ALA A 105 -5.68 -3.24 4.52
C ALA A 105 -7.03 -2.52 4.53
N GLU A 106 -7.35 -1.78 5.59
CA GLU A 106 -8.59 -1.00 5.68
C GLU A 106 -8.71 0.02 4.55
N ARG A 107 -7.63 0.77 4.26
CA ARG A 107 -7.63 1.74 3.16
C ARG A 107 -7.87 1.12 1.79
N LEU A 108 -7.45 -0.11 1.62
CA LEU A 108 -7.55 -0.84 0.35
C LEU A 108 -8.77 -1.76 0.28
N GLY A 109 -9.66 -1.76 1.29
CA GLY A 109 -10.82 -2.64 1.34
C GLY A 109 -10.48 -4.13 1.55
N ARG A 110 -9.32 -4.42 2.13
CA ARG A 110 -8.88 -5.78 2.49
C ARG A 110 -9.18 -6.07 3.95
N ARG A 111 -9.19 -7.35 4.34
CA ARG A 111 -9.36 -7.79 5.72
C ARG A 111 -8.02 -8.22 6.28
N CYS A 112 -7.51 -7.53 7.30
CA CYS A 112 -6.27 -7.93 7.97
C CYS A 112 -6.57 -8.85 9.15
N ARG A 113 -5.79 -9.92 9.28
CA ARG A 113 -5.70 -10.76 10.47
C ARG A 113 -4.29 -10.61 11.03
N ALA A 114 -4.16 -9.87 12.11
CA ALA A 114 -2.87 -9.58 12.72
C ALA A 114 -2.78 -10.19 14.13
N ILE A 115 -1.59 -10.61 14.49
CA ILE A 115 -1.23 -11.01 15.84
C ILE A 115 0.02 -10.29 16.27
N ASP A 116 0.17 -10.09 17.56
CA ASP A 116 1.40 -9.58 18.17
C ASP A 116 1.59 -10.24 19.54
N ILE A 117 2.83 -10.51 19.91
CA ILE A 117 3.16 -11.12 21.19
C ILE A 117 3.10 -10.11 22.34
N ALA A 118 3.28 -8.83 22.05
CA ALA A 118 3.33 -7.75 23.01
C ALA A 118 1.98 -7.02 23.08
N PRO A 119 1.23 -7.13 24.19
CA PRO A 119 -0.08 -6.49 24.34
C PRO A 119 -0.04 -4.97 24.18
N GLU A 120 1.06 -4.34 24.57
CA GLU A 120 1.29 -2.90 24.40
C GLU A 120 1.29 -2.47 22.94
N TYR A 121 1.82 -3.28 22.03
CA TYR A 121 1.79 -3.00 20.60
C TYR A 121 0.40 -3.19 20.01
N VAL A 122 -0.37 -4.14 20.53
CA VAL A 122 -1.79 -4.27 20.15
C VAL A 122 -2.56 -3.00 20.52
N ASP A 123 -2.34 -2.46 21.73
CA ASP A 123 -2.96 -1.18 22.15
C ASP A 123 -2.55 -0.01 21.24
N VAL A 124 -1.26 0.07 20.88
CA VAL A 124 -0.75 1.11 19.94
C VAL A 124 -1.44 0.98 18.58
N ALA A 125 -1.52 -0.25 18.04
CA ALA A 125 -2.16 -0.49 16.75
C ALA A 125 -3.66 -0.12 16.76
N LEU A 126 -4.39 -0.49 17.82
CA LEU A 126 -5.82 -0.17 17.96
C LEU A 126 -6.07 1.33 18.14
N ARG A 127 -5.26 2.04 18.94
CA ARG A 127 -5.36 3.51 19.10
C ARG A 127 -5.11 4.22 17.77
N ARG A 128 -4.07 3.80 17.04
CA ARG A 128 -3.75 4.35 15.71
C ARG A 128 -4.86 4.09 14.71
N PHE A 129 -5.41 2.88 14.68
CA PHE A 129 -6.53 2.54 13.80
C PHE A 129 -7.73 3.44 14.07
N ARG A 130 -8.16 3.58 15.32
CA ARG A 130 -9.28 4.44 15.70
C ARG A 130 -9.07 5.91 15.40
N GLN A 131 -7.85 6.40 15.53
CA GLN A 131 -7.51 7.78 15.17
C GLN A 131 -7.66 8.03 13.66
N LEU A 132 -7.31 7.05 12.84
CA LEU A 132 -7.39 7.15 11.39
C LEU A 132 -8.78 6.83 10.83
N PHE A 133 -9.53 5.98 11.52
CA PHE A 133 -10.88 5.52 11.13
C PHE A 133 -11.88 5.69 12.29
N PRO A 134 -12.21 6.92 12.67
CA PRO A 134 -13.04 7.18 13.86
C PRO A 134 -14.47 6.63 13.76
N THR A 135 -14.95 6.39 12.54
CA THR A 135 -16.29 5.83 12.26
C THR A 135 -16.34 4.31 12.27
N VAL A 136 -15.18 3.64 12.22
CA VAL A 136 -15.11 2.18 12.23
C VAL A 136 -15.09 1.70 13.70
N PRO A 137 -16.07 0.89 14.13
CA PRO A 137 -16.10 0.41 15.51
C PRO A 137 -14.96 -0.58 15.78
N VAL A 138 -14.32 -0.44 16.93
CA VAL A 138 -13.33 -1.39 17.44
C VAL A 138 -13.92 -2.04 18.68
N THR A 139 -14.21 -3.33 18.58
CA THR A 139 -14.86 -4.12 19.64
C THR A 139 -14.04 -5.35 19.97
N ARG A 140 -14.18 -5.82 21.22
CA ARG A 140 -13.59 -7.08 21.64
C ARG A 140 -14.48 -8.25 21.20
N ASP A 141 -13.85 -9.27 20.63
CA ASP A 141 -14.55 -10.52 20.32
C ASP A 141 -15.02 -11.24 21.60
N GLY A 142 -16.16 -11.89 21.52
CA GLY A 142 -16.77 -12.63 22.61
C GLY A 142 -17.81 -11.83 23.43
N ASP A 143 -17.57 -10.59 23.83
CA ASP A 143 -18.51 -9.79 24.62
C ASP A 143 -18.97 -8.50 23.92
N GLY A 144 -18.38 -8.17 22.78
CA GLY A 144 -18.74 -7.00 21.96
C GLY A 144 -18.42 -5.64 22.59
N ARG A 145 -17.75 -5.59 23.75
CA ARG A 145 -17.39 -4.32 24.39
C ARG A 145 -16.48 -3.49 23.53
N SER A 146 -16.75 -2.20 23.44
CA SER A 146 -15.95 -1.26 22.69
C SER A 146 -14.57 -1.03 23.33
N PHE A 147 -13.62 -0.60 22.52
CA PHE A 147 -12.30 -0.21 23.01
C PHE A 147 -12.37 0.85 24.13
N ASN A 148 -13.30 1.82 24.02
CA ASN A 148 -13.46 2.87 25.03
C ASN A 148 -13.89 2.31 26.37
N GLU A 149 -14.88 1.41 26.40
CA GLU A 149 -15.36 0.76 27.63
C GLU A 149 -14.26 -0.06 28.29
N LEU A 150 -13.44 -0.74 27.48
CA LEU A 150 -12.31 -1.52 27.99
C LEU A 150 -11.18 -0.63 28.52
N ALA A 151 -10.89 0.48 27.84
CA ALA A 151 -9.88 1.43 28.26
C ALA A 151 -10.26 2.15 29.57
N ALA A 152 -11.56 2.48 29.74
CA ALA A 152 -12.07 3.11 30.95
C ALA A 152 -12.10 2.16 32.15
N ALA A 153 -12.17 0.84 31.91
CA ALA A 153 -12.22 -0.18 32.97
C ALA A 153 -10.82 -0.62 33.46
N ARG A 154 -9.75 -0.12 32.85
CA ARG A 154 -8.38 -0.37 33.35
C ARG A 154 -8.10 0.52 34.55
N PRO A 155 -7.63 -0.06 35.69
CA PRO A 155 -7.21 0.68 36.87
C PRO A 155 -6.00 1.57 36.60
#